data_84d7cbeb125cdd8bd6ce080d7090a1a9
#
_entry.id   84d7cbeb125cdd8bd6ce080d7090a1a9
#
_cell.length_a   1.000
_cell.length_b   1.000
_cell.length_c   1.000
_cell.angle_alpha   90.00
_cell.angle_beta   90.00
_cell.angle_gamma   90.00
#
_symmetry.space_group_name_H-M   'P 1'
#
loop_
_entity.id
_entity.type
_entity.pdbx_description
1 polymer ?
#
loop_
_entity_poly.entity_id
_entity_poly.type
_entity_poly.pdbx_seq_one_letter_code
_entity_poly.pdbx_strand_id
1 'polypeptide(L)'
;MGQVKAGSSIEVSADPQRALAAIADYAEVRPRIHSANYRDYKVVEGGQGDGTVAEWTLQATEKRVRNIRAQVSVAGTVVTEKDANSTLVNTWTVAPSGSGSTVTLETTWQGAGGISGIFEGIFAPIGMRKIQGEVLANLKAELA
;
A
#
# COMPACT_ATOMS: atom_id res chain seq x y z
N MET A 1 -15.71 -11.79 -9.40
CA MET A 1 -16.67 -11.01 -10.09
C MET A 1 -16.34 -9.53 -10.07
N GLY A 2 -16.87 -8.78 -9.20
CA GLY A 2 -16.63 -7.34 -9.19
C GLY A 2 -15.28 -6.96 -8.59
N GLN A 3 -14.96 -5.71 -8.75
CA GLN A 3 -13.79 -5.14 -8.12
C GLN A 3 -14.04 -4.99 -6.62
N VAL A 4 -13.08 -5.40 -5.82
CA VAL A 4 -13.09 -5.18 -4.38
C VAL A 4 -12.19 -4.01 -4.08
N LYS A 5 -12.59 -3.16 -3.15
CA LYS A 5 -11.91 -1.91 -2.86
C LYS A 5 -11.86 -1.65 -1.36
N ALA A 6 -10.72 -1.21 -0.87
CA ALA A 6 -10.55 -0.73 0.49
C ALA A 6 -9.71 0.53 0.46
N GLY A 7 -10.06 1.52 1.24
CA GLY A 7 -9.31 2.77 1.30
C GLY A 7 -9.25 3.33 2.71
N SER A 8 -8.16 4.03 3.00
CA SER A 8 -7.89 4.67 4.27
C SER A 8 -7.09 5.95 4.03
N SER A 9 -7.23 6.92 4.92
CA SER A 9 -6.52 8.20 4.80
C SER A 9 -5.99 8.63 6.16
N ILE A 10 -4.95 9.47 6.13
CA ILE A 10 -4.40 10.05 7.35
C ILE A 10 -3.84 11.45 7.04
N GLU A 11 -3.87 12.33 8.03
CA GLU A 11 -3.21 13.63 7.97
C GLU A 11 -1.80 13.51 8.51
N VAL A 12 -0.84 14.08 7.78
CA VAL A 12 0.58 14.10 8.20
C VAL A 12 1.07 15.54 8.23
N SER A 13 2.10 15.81 9.05
CA SER A 13 2.64 17.16 9.18
C SER A 13 3.57 17.55 8.04
N ALA A 14 4.08 16.58 7.29
CA ALA A 14 4.99 16.84 6.18
C ALA A 14 4.27 17.46 4.99
N ASP A 15 4.95 18.35 4.26
CA ASP A 15 4.41 18.88 3.02
C ASP A 15 4.29 17.77 1.97
N PRO A 16 3.52 18.02 0.87
CA PRO A 16 3.27 16.97 -0.11
C PRO A 16 4.53 16.36 -0.74
N GLN A 17 5.55 17.16 -1.00
CA GLN A 17 6.78 16.65 -1.61
C GLN A 17 7.51 15.70 -0.69
N ARG A 18 7.62 16.07 0.59
CA ARG A 18 8.27 15.23 1.59
C ARG A 18 7.47 13.94 1.83
N ALA A 19 6.16 14.05 1.92
CA ALA A 19 5.29 12.89 2.10
C ALA A 19 5.40 11.94 0.90
N LEU A 20 5.38 12.48 -0.31
CA LEU A 20 5.52 11.68 -1.53
C LEU A 20 6.87 10.98 -1.59
N ALA A 21 7.95 11.71 -1.28
CA ALA A 21 9.29 11.14 -1.28
C ALA A 21 9.42 9.98 -0.28
N ALA A 22 8.80 10.10 0.89
CA ALA A 22 8.80 9.03 1.88
C ALA A 22 8.04 7.80 1.39
N ILE A 23 6.87 7.99 0.81
CA ILE A 23 6.06 6.88 0.28
C ILE A 23 6.83 6.16 -0.83
N ALA A 24 7.52 6.89 -1.68
CA ALA A 24 8.27 6.34 -2.82
C ALA A 24 9.66 5.81 -2.43
N ASP A 25 10.05 5.93 -1.18
CA ASP A 25 11.35 5.44 -0.71
C ASP A 25 11.20 3.99 -0.22
N TYR A 26 11.36 3.06 -1.16
CA TYR A 26 11.23 1.64 -0.90
C TYR A 26 12.46 1.03 -0.23
N ALA A 27 13.60 1.71 -0.32
CA ALA A 27 14.84 1.22 0.26
C ALA A 27 14.92 1.43 1.76
N GLU A 28 14.49 2.62 2.23
CA GLU A 28 14.69 3.02 3.62
C GLU A 28 13.38 3.16 4.40
N VAL A 29 12.44 3.95 3.89
CA VAL A 29 11.21 4.28 4.62
C VAL A 29 10.23 3.12 4.65
N ARG A 30 10.01 2.48 3.50
CA ARG A 30 8.97 1.47 3.38
C ARG A 30 9.14 0.33 4.40
N PRO A 31 10.34 -0.23 4.61
CA PRO A 31 10.50 -1.26 5.65
C PRO A 31 10.12 -0.80 7.05
N ARG A 32 10.32 0.49 7.32
CA ARG A 32 10.03 1.05 8.65
C ARG A 32 8.55 1.28 8.91
N ILE A 33 7.76 1.44 7.86
CA ILE A 33 6.32 1.71 8.02
C ILE A 33 5.44 0.47 7.85
N HIS A 34 5.98 -0.63 7.37
CA HIS A 34 5.21 -1.86 7.25
C HIS A 34 4.83 -2.40 8.63
N SER A 35 3.61 -2.89 8.76
CA SER A 35 3.13 -3.51 9.98
C SER A 35 3.61 -4.96 10.08
N ALA A 36 3.26 -5.64 11.18
CA ALA A 36 3.60 -7.05 11.37
C ALA A 36 2.97 -7.97 10.33
N ASN A 37 2.00 -7.48 9.57
CA ASN A 37 1.38 -8.25 8.48
C ASN A 37 2.30 -8.44 7.28
N TYR A 38 3.37 -7.65 7.18
CA TYR A 38 4.31 -7.70 6.06
C TYR A 38 5.54 -8.50 6.44
N ARG A 39 5.92 -9.45 5.57
CA ARG A 39 7.09 -10.31 5.80
C ARG A 39 7.94 -10.38 4.54
N ASP A 40 9.20 -10.75 4.71
CA ASP A 40 10.11 -11.07 3.61
C ASP A 40 10.22 -9.94 2.59
N TYR A 41 10.26 -8.72 3.09
CA TYR A 41 10.35 -7.53 2.25
C TYR A 41 11.73 -7.42 1.61
N LYS A 42 11.75 -7.18 0.29
CA LYS A 42 13.01 -6.88 -0.40
C LYS A 42 12.77 -6.00 -1.62
N VAL A 43 13.74 -5.19 -1.93
CA VAL A 43 13.77 -4.42 -3.18
C VAL A 43 14.50 -5.27 -4.22
N VAL A 44 13.84 -5.47 -5.37
CA VAL A 44 14.39 -6.28 -6.48
C VAL A 44 15.06 -5.40 -7.51
N GLU A 45 14.46 -4.26 -7.82
CA GLU A 45 14.99 -3.28 -8.76
C GLU A 45 14.72 -1.88 -8.24
N GLY A 46 15.61 -0.95 -8.53
CA GLY A 46 15.46 0.43 -8.10
C GLY A 46 15.62 0.56 -6.60
N GLY A 47 14.63 1.13 -5.96
CA GLY A 47 14.60 1.35 -4.52
C GLY A 47 13.94 2.67 -4.16
N GLN A 48 13.92 3.60 -5.11
CA GLN A 48 13.30 4.91 -4.90
C GLN A 48 12.57 5.32 -6.18
N GLY A 49 11.29 5.63 -6.03
CA GLY A 49 10.49 6.21 -7.09
C GLY A 49 10.10 5.26 -8.20
N ASP A 50 9.83 5.87 -9.33
CA ASP A 50 9.33 5.19 -10.52
C ASP A 50 10.29 4.10 -11.00
N GLY A 51 9.73 2.96 -11.39
CA GLY A 51 10.52 1.82 -11.87
C GLY A 51 10.99 0.88 -10.77
N THR A 52 10.75 1.17 -9.52
CA THR A 52 11.06 0.27 -8.41
C THR A 52 10.24 -1.02 -8.54
N VAL A 53 10.88 -2.14 -8.24
CA VAL A 53 10.19 -3.42 -8.05
C VAL A 53 10.54 -3.92 -6.66
N ALA A 54 9.54 -4.18 -5.84
CA ALA A 54 9.72 -4.67 -4.49
C ALA A 54 8.79 -5.86 -4.25
N GLU A 55 9.23 -6.77 -3.40
CA GLU A 55 8.47 -7.96 -3.05
C GLU A 55 8.21 -8.02 -1.55
N TRP A 56 7.06 -8.51 -1.18
CA TRP A 56 6.75 -8.81 0.21
C TRP A 56 5.64 -9.85 0.28
N THR A 57 5.55 -10.48 1.44
CA THR A 57 4.44 -11.36 1.76
C THR A 57 3.50 -10.62 2.68
N LEU A 58 2.25 -10.51 2.26
CA LEU A 58 1.20 -9.89 3.06
C LEU A 58 0.38 -10.98 3.71
N GLN A 59 0.48 -11.08 5.04
CA GLN A 59 -0.28 -12.04 5.81
C GLN A 59 -1.36 -11.33 6.59
N ALA A 60 -2.56 -11.39 6.08
CA ALA A 60 -3.69 -10.70 6.68
C ALA A 60 -4.29 -11.49 7.84
N THR A 61 -4.38 -12.82 7.71
CA THR A 61 -4.78 -13.74 8.77
C THR A 61 -3.90 -14.99 8.68
N GLU A 62 -4.07 -15.93 9.58
CA GLU A 62 -3.33 -17.19 9.53
C GLU A 62 -3.51 -17.93 8.21
N LYS A 63 -4.68 -17.80 7.60
CA LYS A 63 -5.01 -18.52 6.36
C LYS A 63 -4.93 -17.66 5.11
N ARG A 64 -4.78 -16.35 5.26
CA ARG A 64 -4.81 -15.41 4.14
C ARG A 64 -3.45 -14.81 3.93
N VAL A 65 -2.72 -15.36 2.99
CA VAL A 65 -1.36 -14.95 2.65
C VAL A 65 -1.31 -14.62 1.17
N ARG A 66 -0.68 -13.50 0.83
CA ARG A 66 -0.51 -13.09 -0.55
C ARG A 66 0.93 -12.69 -0.77
N ASN A 67 1.56 -13.28 -1.78
CA ASN A 67 2.90 -12.89 -2.19
C ASN A 67 2.78 -11.80 -3.24
N ILE A 68 3.34 -10.63 -2.95
CA ILE A 68 3.22 -9.45 -3.78
C ILE A 68 4.55 -9.14 -4.43
N ARG A 69 4.51 -8.87 -5.74
CA ARG A 69 5.63 -8.31 -6.48
C ARG A 69 5.14 -7.00 -7.08
N ALA A 70 5.44 -5.92 -6.40
CA ALA A 70 4.92 -4.60 -6.75
C ALA A 70 5.80 -3.94 -7.80
N GLN A 71 5.18 -3.57 -8.90
CA GLN A 71 5.77 -2.74 -9.94
C GLN A 71 5.32 -1.32 -9.66
N VAL A 72 6.27 -0.45 -9.35
CA VAL A 72 5.99 0.91 -8.88
C VAL A 72 6.05 1.90 -10.01
N SER A 73 5.03 2.76 -10.10
CA SER A 73 5.07 3.93 -10.96
C SER A 73 4.69 5.16 -10.16
N VAL A 74 5.32 6.28 -10.48
CA VAL A 74 5.08 7.57 -9.82
C VAL A 74 4.71 8.58 -10.89
N ALA A 75 3.56 9.21 -10.73
CA ALA A 75 3.09 10.24 -11.63
C ALA A 75 2.47 11.36 -10.80
N GLY A 76 3.09 12.55 -10.83
CA GLY A 76 2.64 13.68 -10.02
C GLY A 76 2.67 13.34 -8.53
N THR A 77 1.52 13.37 -7.87
CA THR A 77 1.38 13.07 -6.44
C THR A 77 0.81 11.68 -6.18
N VAL A 78 0.92 10.79 -7.17
CA VAL A 78 0.33 9.45 -7.09
C VAL A 78 1.43 8.40 -7.24
N VAL A 79 1.48 7.47 -6.28
CA VAL A 79 2.36 6.29 -6.35
C VAL A 79 1.47 5.07 -6.54
N THR A 80 1.69 4.33 -7.60
CA THR A 80 0.93 3.14 -7.92
C THR A 80 1.80 1.91 -7.76
N GLU A 81 1.28 0.90 -7.07
CA GLU A 81 1.95 -0.39 -6.86
C GLU A 81 1.09 -1.47 -7.49
N LYS A 82 1.50 -1.94 -8.65
CA LYS A 82 0.76 -2.98 -9.36
C LYS A 82 1.38 -4.34 -9.10
N ASP A 83 0.61 -5.25 -8.52
CA ASP A 83 1.09 -6.59 -8.22
C ASP A 83 1.20 -7.42 -9.50
N ALA A 84 2.40 -7.91 -9.80
CA ALA A 84 2.63 -8.75 -10.97
C ALA A 84 2.04 -10.16 -10.78
N ASN A 85 1.74 -10.55 -9.54
CA ASN A 85 1.25 -11.89 -9.23
C ASN A 85 -0.29 -11.98 -9.19
N SER A 86 -0.97 -10.85 -9.23
CA SER A 86 -2.44 -10.83 -9.12
C SER A 86 -3.01 -9.55 -9.72
N THR A 87 -4.29 -9.30 -9.49
CA THR A 87 -4.97 -8.08 -9.93
C THR A 87 -4.88 -6.95 -8.92
N LEU A 88 -4.18 -7.16 -7.80
CA LEU A 88 -4.10 -6.17 -6.74
C LEU A 88 -3.31 -4.95 -7.17
N VAL A 89 -3.87 -3.77 -6.87
CA VAL A 89 -3.21 -2.48 -7.10
C VAL A 89 -3.37 -1.63 -5.85
N ASN A 90 -2.26 -1.10 -5.35
CA ASN A 90 -2.27 -0.08 -4.31
C ASN A 90 -2.04 1.28 -4.96
N THR A 91 -2.83 2.26 -4.58
CA THR A 91 -2.68 3.63 -5.06
C THR A 91 -2.53 4.55 -3.86
N TRP A 92 -1.39 5.21 -3.78
CA TRP A 92 -1.10 6.21 -2.75
C TRP A 92 -1.29 7.58 -3.38
N THR A 93 -2.07 8.43 -2.75
CA THR A 93 -2.32 9.79 -3.23
C THR A 93 -1.96 10.77 -2.12
N VAL A 94 -1.26 11.84 -2.47
CA VAL A 94 -0.86 12.88 -1.54
C VAL A 94 -1.49 14.20 -1.99
N ALA A 95 -2.18 14.86 -1.06
CA ALA A 95 -2.81 16.15 -1.33
C ALA A 95 -2.43 17.15 -0.24
N PRO A 96 -2.26 18.44 -0.58
CA PRO A 96 -2.00 19.44 0.43
C PRO A 96 -3.16 19.55 1.42
N SER A 97 -2.84 19.76 2.70
CA SER A 97 -3.83 19.94 3.74
C SER A 97 -3.24 20.85 4.81
N GLY A 98 -3.68 22.08 4.85
CA GLY A 98 -3.09 23.08 5.74
C GLY A 98 -1.61 23.24 5.44
N SER A 99 -0.77 23.12 6.46
CA SER A 99 0.69 23.14 6.29
C SER A 99 1.29 21.75 6.04
N GLY A 100 0.46 20.71 6.08
CA GLY A 100 0.89 19.32 5.86
C GLY A 100 0.21 18.70 4.67
N SER A 101 -0.13 17.42 4.79
CA SER A 101 -0.70 16.66 3.68
C SER A 101 -1.74 15.66 4.18
N THR A 102 -2.67 15.33 3.29
CA THR A 102 -3.54 14.15 3.44
C THR A 102 -2.96 13.05 2.57
N VAL A 103 -2.70 11.90 3.16
CA VAL A 103 -2.23 10.71 2.45
C VAL A 103 -3.36 9.70 2.41
N THR A 104 -3.70 9.26 1.21
CA THR A 104 -4.74 8.24 1.00
C THR A 104 -4.11 7.00 0.39
N LEU A 105 -4.43 5.85 0.95
CA LEU A 105 -4.02 4.55 0.42
C LEU A 105 -5.28 3.78 0.03
N GLU A 106 -5.35 3.42 -1.23
CA GLU A 106 -6.47 2.65 -1.77
C GLU A 106 -5.94 1.35 -2.36
N THR A 107 -6.58 0.25 -2.02
CA THR A 107 -6.24 -1.06 -2.56
C THR A 107 -7.44 -1.61 -3.30
N THR A 108 -7.21 -2.03 -4.54
CA THR A 108 -8.25 -2.66 -5.37
C THR A 108 -7.75 -4.00 -5.88
N TRP A 109 -8.66 -4.93 -6.08
CA TRP A 109 -8.38 -6.21 -6.75
C TRP A 109 -9.67 -6.79 -7.30
N GLN A 110 -9.54 -7.71 -8.23
CA GLN A 110 -10.71 -8.41 -8.77
C GLN A 110 -10.99 -9.61 -7.88
N GLY A 111 -12.21 -9.74 -7.43
CA GLY A 111 -12.64 -10.92 -6.71
C GLY A 111 -12.66 -12.11 -7.66
N ALA A 112 -12.22 -13.26 -7.17
CA ALA A 112 -12.34 -14.49 -7.94
C ALA A 112 -13.81 -14.89 -8.04
N GLY A 113 -14.17 -15.56 -9.11
CA GLY A 113 -15.52 -16.10 -9.27
C GLY A 113 -15.78 -17.24 -8.29
N GLY A 114 -17.05 -17.49 -8.02
CA GLY A 114 -17.46 -18.62 -7.21
C GLY A 114 -17.06 -18.49 -5.74
N ILE A 115 -16.71 -19.60 -5.13
CA ILE A 115 -16.43 -19.68 -3.70
C ILE A 115 -15.21 -18.83 -3.31
N SER A 116 -14.17 -18.89 -4.12
CA SER A 116 -12.95 -18.11 -3.85
C SER A 116 -13.23 -16.62 -3.84
N GLY A 117 -14.06 -16.14 -4.76
CA GLY A 117 -14.44 -14.73 -4.79
C GLY A 117 -15.24 -14.32 -3.58
N ILE A 118 -16.11 -15.19 -3.08
CA ILE A 118 -16.88 -14.92 -1.88
C ILE A 118 -15.95 -14.74 -0.67
N PHE A 119 -14.99 -15.62 -0.49
CA PHE A 119 -14.05 -15.53 0.62
C PHE A 119 -13.23 -14.25 0.55
N GLU A 120 -12.73 -13.89 -0.60
CA GLU A 120 -11.97 -12.65 -0.75
C GLU A 120 -12.84 -11.43 -0.46
N GLY A 121 -14.05 -11.41 -0.97
CA GLY A 121 -14.96 -10.29 -0.76
C GLY A 121 -15.35 -10.11 0.70
N ILE A 122 -15.56 -11.20 1.43
CA ILE A 122 -15.92 -11.15 2.83
C ILE A 122 -14.74 -10.69 3.69
N PHE A 123 -13.58 -11.24 3.40
CA PHE A 123 -12.40 -11.00 4.22
C PHE A 123 -11.83 -9.59 4.02
N ALA A 124 -11.66 -9.25 2.78
CA ALA A 124 -10.64 -8.30 2.43
C ALA A 124 -10.89 -6.84 2.81
N PRO A 125 -12.05 -6.21 2.60
CA PRO A 125 -12.14 -4.77 2.86
C PRO A 125 -11.89 -4.38 4.31
N ILE A 126 -12.41 -5.14 5.26
CA ILE A 126 -12.25 -4.86 6.69
C ILE A 126 -10.81 -5.10 7.12
N GLY A 127 -10.27 -6.26 6.77
CA GLY A 127 -8.89 -6.62 7.12
C GLY A 127 -7.89 -5.70 6.45
N MET A 128 -8.14 -5.35 5.19
CA MET A 128 -7.25 -4.47 4.45
C MET A 128 -7.23 -3.06 5.05
N ARG A 129 -8.39 -2.52 5.46
CA ARG A 129 -8.43 -1.20 6.12
C ARG A 129 -7.66 -1.18 7.42
N LYS A 130 -7.69 -2.27 8.17
CA LYS A 130 -6.91 -2.38 9.40
C LYS A 130 -5.43 -2.32 9.10
N ILE A 131 -4.97 -3.07 8.11
CA ILE A 131 -3.58 -3.08 7.68
C ILE A 131 -3.17 -1.70 7.16
N GLN A 132 -3.99 -1.09 6.31
CA GLN A 132 -3.75 0.26 5.79
C GLN A 132 -3.63 1.28 6.91
N GLY A 133 -4.52 1.20 7.90
CA GLY A 133 -4.50 2.12 9.04
C GLY A 133 -3.20 2.03 9.84
N GLU A 134 -2.67 0.85 10.03
CA GLU A 134 -1.40 0.66 10.73
C GLU A 134 -0.23 1.22 9.94
N VAL A 135 -0.19 0.97 8.64
CA VAL A 135 0.86 1.48 7.76
C VAL A 135 0.82 3.01 7.71
N LEU A 136 -0.37 3.59 7.58
CA LEU A 136 -0.52 5.04 7.55
C LEU A 136 -0.13 5.68 8.89
N ALA A 137 -0.47 5.06 10.01
CA ALA A 137 -0.06 5.56 11.31
C ALA A 137 1.47 5.53 11.47
N ASN A 138 2.10 4.47 10.97
CA ASN A 138 3.55 4.35 10.98
C ASN A 138 4.20 5.43 10.08
N LEU A 139 3.59 5.69 8.93
CA LEU A 139 4.05 6.75 8.03
C LEU A 139 3.96 8.11 8.72
N LYS A 140 2.87 8.38 9.40
CA LYS A 140 2.69 9.63 10.14
C LYS A 140 3.80 9.80 11.19
N ALA A 141 4.12 8.74 11.91
CA ALA A 141 5.19 8.77 12.90
C ALA A 141 6.56 9.01 12.24
N GLU A 142 6.79 8.38 11.10
CA GLU A 142 8.03 8.55 10.33
C GLU A 142 8.22 10.00 9.87
N LEU A 143 7.13 10.69 9.53
CA LEU A 143 7.13 12.04 9.00
C LEU A 143 7.00 13.12 10.07
N ALA A 144 6.82 12.74 11.31
CA ALA A 144 6.65 13.70 12.42
C ALA A 144 7.92 14.47 12.73
#